data_92381efeef321b71fb1a0686e86be5dd
#
_entry.id   92381efeef321b71fb1a0686e86be5dd
#
_cell.length_a   1.000
_cell.length_b   1.000
_cell.length_c   1.000
_cell.angle_alpha   90.00
_cell.angle_beta   90.00
_cell.angle_gamma   90.00
#
_symmetry.space_group_name_H-M   'P 1'
#
loop_
_entity.id
_entity.type
_entity.pdbx_description
1 polymer ?
#
loop_
_entity_poly.entity_id
_entity_poly.type
_entity_poly.pdbx_seq_one_letter_code
_entity_poly.pdbx_strand_id
1 'polypeptide(L)'
;MLLLIGHGEVNQDIWQKIEPIGTSDRGVWPMNRMAAFGLGIFLFMQPVSVAAGAPGDHVRQTVDKLLAILKDPRLKQEGKKNERREELKKVIYQRFDFTEMAKRSLGSEWRRRSSEEQKEFVKLFTDLLERAYLEQIESYNDQKVRYLNEREDSSYAEVDTKIVDNRRQEFSVNYRLDNVNGDWKVYDVVIEDISLVNNYRVQFSHVLASSSYQELVHRMKDKTPGL
;
A
#
# COMPACT_ATOMS: atom_id res chain seq x y z
N MET A 1 -6.96 3.64 -3.96
CA MET A 1 -6.88 3.38 -2.54
C MET A 1 -7.41 4.50 -1.65
N LEU A 2 -7.78 5.58 -2.21
CA LEU A 2 -8.41 6.73 -1.57
C LEU A 2 -9.93 6.60 -1.39
N LEU A 3 -10.55 5.48 -1.76
CA LEU A 3 -11.93 5.56 -2.22
C LEU A 3 -12.78 4.33 -1.91
N LEU A 4 -12.64 3.79 -0.73
CA LEU A 4 -13.62 2.80 -0.22
C LEU A 4 -15.00 3.40 0.08
N ILE A 5 -15.26 4.68 -0.37
CA ILE A 5 -16.44 5.40 0.08
C ILE A 5 -17.01 6.27 -1.03
N GLY A 6 -17.62 5.65 -1.98
CA GLY A 6 -18.51 6.29 -2.97
C GLY A 6 -19.88 5.66 -2.90
N HIS A 7 -20.91 6.47 -2.96
CA HIS A 7 -22.34 6.16 -2.90
C HIS A 7 -22.74 4.95 -3.74
N GLY A 8 -23.10 3.94 -3.12
CA GLY A 8 -23.59 2.68 -3.52
C GLY A 8 -23.37 1.83 -2.30
N GLU A 9 -24.29 1.06 -1.85
CA GLU A 9 -24.15 0.15 -0.74
C GLU A 9 -22.69 -0.32 -0.67
N VAL A 10 -21.97 0.11 0.37
CA VAL A 10 -20.64 -0.42 0.69
C VAL A 10 -20.81 -1.90 0.48
N ASN A 11 -20.08 -2.45 -0.50
CA ASN A 11 -20.18 -3.87 -0.78
C ASN A 11 -19.75 -4.56 0.50
N GLN A 12 -20.74 -4.84 1.35
CA GLN A 12 -20.54 -5.48 2.67
C GLN A 12 -19.83 -6.81 2.52
N ASP A 13 -19.88 -7.38 1.30
CA ASP A 13 -19.19 -8.62 0.97
C ASP A 13 -17.66 -8.51 1.08
N ILE A 14 -17.07 -7.31 0.86
CA ILE A 14 -15.63 -7.11 1.08
C ILE A 14 -15.34 -7.06 2.58
N TRP A 15 -16.20 -6.47 3.38
CA TRP A 15 -16.01 -6.34 4.82
C TRP A 15 -16.42 -7.60 5.59
N GLN A 16 -17.42 -8.34 5.13
CA GLN A 16 -17.79 -9.64 5.73
C GLN A 16 -16.71 -10.72 5.53
N LYS A 17 -15.80 -10.53 4.56
CA LYS A 17 -14.65 -11.43 4.35
C LYS A 17 -13.41 -11.06 5.18
N ILE A 18 -13.45 -9.94 5.91
CA ILE A 18 -12.37 -9.47 6.78
C ILE A 18 -12.82 -9.68 8.22
N GLU A 19 -12.78 -10.92 8.72
CA GLU A 19 -12.97 -11.17 10.14
C GLU A 19 -11.77 -10.59 10.92
N PRO A 20 -11.98 -9.82 12.00
CA PRO A 20 -10.91 -9.34 12.84
C PRO A 20 -10.31 -10.51 13.61
N ILE A 21 -9.14 -10.95 13.22
CA ILE A 21 -8.35 -11.87 14.04
C ILE A 21 -7.72 -11.06 15.17
N GLY A 22 -8.00 -11.50 16.39
CA GLY A 22 -7.71 -10.94 17.68
C GLY A 22 -6.40 -10.15 17.82
N THR A 23 -6.52 -9.05 18.50
CA THR A 23 -5.45 -8.20 19.02
C THR A 23 -4.52 -8.97 19.94
N SER A 24 -3.28 -9.18 19.57
CA SER A 24 -2.18 -9.45 20.47
C SER A 24 -0.87 -9.15 19.76
N ASP A 25 -0.24 -8.07 20.07
CA ASP A 25 1.10 -7.95 20.63
C ASP A 25 1.62 -6.52 20.50
N ARG A 26 1.61 -5.80 21.62
CA ARG A 26 2.31 -4.52 21.75
C ARG A 26 3.73 -4.82 22.19
N GLY A 27 4.65 -4.94 21.25
CA GLY A 27 6.08 -4.98 21.55
C GLY A 27 6.57 -3.66 22.12
N VAL A 28 6.90 -3.65 23.43
CA VAL A 28 7.53 -2.53 24.12
C VAL A 28 9.02 -2.53 23.81
N TRP A 29 9.55 -1.44 23.27
CA TRP A 29 10.97 -1.26 23.01
C TRP A 29 11.70 -0.71 24.24
N PRO A 30 12.85 -1.26 24.63
CA PRO A 30 13.64 -0.70 25.74
C PRO A 30 14.52 0.47 25.29
N MET A 31 14.38 1.60 25.97
CA MET A 31 15.33 2.69 25.95
C MET A 31 16.61 2.26 26.67
N ASN A 32 17.78 2.44 26.07
CA ASN A 32 19.04 2.42 26.83
C ASN A 32 19.91 3.65 26.57
N ARG A 33 20.59 4.07 27.63
CA ARG A 33 21.18 5.38 27.91
C ARG A 33 22.67 5.42 27.62
N MET A 34 23.13 6.58 27.17
CA MET A 34 24.38 7.32 27.39
C MET A 34 25.75 6.61 27.51
N ALA A 35 26.72 7.12 26.78
CA ALA A 35 27.99 7.63 27.37
C ALA A 35 28.76 8.52 26.38
N ALA A 36 29.40 9.53 26.92
CA ALA A 36 30.07 10.65 26.26
C ALA A 36 31.58 10.43 26.10
N PHE A 37 32.20 11.41 25.38
CA PHE A 37 33.61 11.84 25.33
C PHE A 37 34.48 11.39 24.15
N GLY A 38 34.99 12.41 23.43
CA GLY A 38 36.16 12.30 22.57
C GLY A 38 36.24 13.43 21.52
N LEU A 39 36.89 14.55 21.90
CA LEU A 39 37.13 15.70 21.01
C LEU A 39 38.26 15.34 20.02
N GLY A 40 37.93 15.16 18.74
CA GLY A 40 38.86 15.02 17.65
C GLY A 40 38.36 15.80 16.45
N ILE A 41 39.00 16.92 16.10
CA ILE A 41 38.70 17.71 14.90
C ILE A 41 39.22 16.92 13.70
N PHE A 42 38.34 16.12 13.10
CA PHE A 42 38.50 15.56 11.76
C PHE A 42 37.64 16.38 10.80
N LEU A 43 38.31 17.06 9.85
CA LEU A 43 37.65 17.72 8.74
C LEU A 43 37.03 16.62 7.85
N PHE A 44 35.83 16.14 8.23
CA PHE A 44 35.05 15.22 7.41
C PHE A 44 34.47 16.01 6.24
N MET A 45 34.94 15.73 5.05
CA MET A 45 34.19 15.95 3.82
C MET A 45 32.87 15.14 3.97
N GLN A 46 31.83 15.80 4.48
CA GLN A 46 30.50 15.19 4.60
C GLN A 46 30.02 14.88 3.20
N PRO A 47 29.68 13.61 2.87
CA PRO A 47 28.93 13.36 1.64
C PRO A 47 27.65 14.20 1.74
N VAL A 48 27.38 15.01 0.73
CA VAL A 48 26.09 15.69 0.60
C VAL A 48 25.07 14.59 0.43
N SER A 49 24.48 14.15 1.53
CA SER A 49 23.28 13.34 1.48
C SER A 49 22.21 14.20 0.83
N VAL A 50 21.87 13.90 -0.41
CA VAL A 50 20.63 14.40 -0.99
C VAL A 50 19.55 13.83 -0.06
N ALA A 51 19.00 14.70 0.79
CA ALA A 51 17.91 14.32 1.67
C ALA A 51 16.77 13.83 0.77
N ALA A 52 16.42 12.57 0.89
CA ALA A 52 15.14 12.08 0.33
C ALA A 52 14.06 13.01 0.90
N GLY A 53 13.13 13.44 0.07
CA GLY A 53 11.99 14.23 0.55
C GLY A 53 11.27 13.45 1.65
N ALA A 54 10.56 14.15 2.55
CA ALA A 54 9.82 13.50 3.62
C ALA A 54 8.84 12.45 3.08
N PRO A 55 8.65 11.30 3.73
CA PRO A 55 7.72 10.24 3.28
C PRO A 55 6.32 10.76 3.01
N GLY A 56 5.82 11.68 3.85
CA GLY A 56 4.53 12.32 3.69
C GLY A 56 4.41 13.16 2.42
N ASP A 57 5.49 13.82 2.01
CA ASP A 57 5.51 14.58 0.76
C ASP A 57 5.39 13.67 -0.45
N HIS A 58 6.02 12.50 -0.43
CA HIS A 58 5.91 11.50 -1.47
C HIS A 58 4.49 10.93 -1.59
N VAL A 59 3.83 10.67 -0.45
CA VAL A 59 2.42 10.25 -0.43
C VAL A 59 1.54 11.37 -0.95
N ARG A 60 1.73 12.61 -0.46
CA ARG A 60 0.94 13.78 -0.89
C ARG A 60 1.04 14.01 -2.39
N GLN A 61 2.25 14.06 -2.95
CA GLN A 61 2.45 14.23 -4.39
C GLN A 61 1.76 13.14 -5.21
N THR A 62 1.77 11.90 -4.73
CA THR A 62 1.10 10.78 -5.40
C THR A 62 -0.41 10.97 -5.37
N VAL A 63 -0.97 11.31 -4.22
CA VAL A 63 -2.40 11.60 -4.05
C VAL A 63 -2.82 12.77 -4.94
N ASP A 64 -2.06 13.86 -4.95
CA ASP A 64 -2.37 15.05 -5.76
C ASP A 64 -2.39 14.72 -7.25
N LYS A 65 -1.43 13.90 -7.74
CA LYS A 65 -1.41 13.42 -9.13
C LYS A 65 -2.64 12.56 -9.46
N LEU A 66 -3.01 11.64 -8.57
CA LEU A 66 -4.21 10.82 -8.76
C LEU A 66 -5.48 11.69 -8.80
N LEU A 67 -5.60 12.65 -7.90
CA LEU A 67 -6.72 13.59 -7.88
C LEU A 67 -6.78 14.46 -9.14
N ALA A 68 -5.63 14.90 -9.66
CA ALA A 68 -5.57 15.66 -10.90
C ALA A 68 -6.12 14.85 -12.10
N ILE A 69 -5.73 13.56 -12.20
CA ILE A 69 -6.25 12.64 -13.24
C ILE A 69 -7.77 12.43 -13.07
N LEU A 70 -8.22 12.18 -11.85
CA LEU A 70 -9.63 11.92 -11.54
C LEU A 70 -10.53 13.14 -11.78
N LYS A 71 -9.99 14.35 -11.67
CA LYS A 71 -10.70 15.60 -11.90
C LYS A 71 -10.62 16.12 -13.33
N ASP A 72 -9.73 15.56 -14.16
CA ASP A 72 -9.54 16.02 -15.55
C ASP A 72 -10.81 15.81 -16.39
N PRO A 73 -11.47 16.90 -16.88
CA PRO A 73 -12.68 16.75 -17.67
C PRO A 73 -12.50 15.99 -18.99
N ARG A 74 -11.28 16.00 -19.53
CA ARG A 74 -10.94 15.28 -20.78
C ARG A 74 -10.96 13.77 -20.56
N LEU A 75 -10.48 13.31 -19.38
CA LEU A 75 -10.44 11.90 -19.01
C LEU A 75 -11.76 11.39 -18.44
N LYS A 76 -12.71 12.29 -18.12
CA LYS A 76 -14.08 11.93 -17.69
C LYS A 76 -15.03 11.65 -18.86
N GLN A 77 -14.64 11.95 -20.08
CA GLN A 77 -15.47 11.74 -21.28
C GLN A 77 -15.75 10.25 -21.49
N GLU A 78 -16.92 9.98 -22.07
CA GLU A 78 -17.28 8.63 -22.51
C GLU A 78 -16.22 8.09 -23.50
N GLY A 79 -15.82 6.82 -23.33
CA GLY A 79 -14.74 6.22 -24.13
C GLY A 79 -13.32 6.46 -23.61
N LYS A 80 -13.10 7.36 -22.65
CA LYS A 80 -11.77 7.64 -22.08
C LYS A 80 -11.45 6.84 -20.80
N LYS A 81 -12.33 5.92 -20.40
CA LYS A 81 -12.15 5.13 -19.18
C LYS A 81 -10.83 4.36 -19.15
N ASN A 82 -10.46 3.72 -20.24
CA ASN A 82 -9.21 2.95 -20.31
C ASN A 82 -7.98 3.87 -20.25
N GLU A 83 -8.00 5.00 -20.94
CA GLU A 83 -6.92 5.98 -20.88
C GLU A 83 -6.74 6.52 -19.45
N ARG A 84 -7.84 6.88 -18.80
CA ARG A 84 -7.81 7.30 -17.38
C ARG A 84 -7.23 6.23 -16.47
N ARG A 85 -7.61 4.97 -16.66
CA ARG A 85 -7.08 3.83 -15.88
C ARG A 85 -5.57 3.67 -16.06
N GLU A 86 -5.08 3.76 -17.28
CA GLU A 86 -3.64 3.66 -17.55
C GLU A 86 -2.86 4.81 -16.90
N GLU A 87 -3.37 6.03 -16.93
CA GLU A 87 -2.73 7.18 -16.25
C GLU A 87 -2.72 6.99 -14.71
N LEU A 88 -3.81 6.51 -14.11
CA LEU A 88 -3.86 6.18 -12.67
C LEU A 88 -2.85 5.09 -12.33
N LYS A 89 -2.78 4.03 -13.12
CA LYS A 89 -1.84 2.91 -12.92
C LYS A 89 -0.39 3.38 -12.98
N LYS A 90 -0.02 4.23 -13.94
CA LYS A 90 1.34 4.80 -14.02
C LYS A 90 1.74 5.51 -12.73
N VAL A 91 0.86 6.34 -12.17
CA VAL A 91 1.12 7.05 -10.90
C VAL A 91 1.26 6.07 -9.73
N ILE A 92 0.37 5.08 -9.64
CA ILE A 92 0.39 4.07 -8.59
C ILE A 92 1.68 3.24 -8.67
N TYR A 93 2.05 2.77 -9.86
CA TYR A 93 3.24 1.92 -10.06
C TYR A 93 4.56 2.65 -9.76
N GLN A 94 4.60 3.97 -9.91
CA GLN A 94 5.77 4.75 -9.52
C GLN A 94 5.96 4.83 -8.00
N ARG A 95 4.87 4.76 -7.21
CA ARG A 95 4.92 4.93 -5.75
C ARG A 95 4.90 3.61 -4.98
N PHE A 96 4.25 2.57 -5.50
CA PHE A 96 4.06 1.30 -4.81
C PHE A 96 5.15 0.28 -5.18
N ASP A 97 5.72 -0.39 -4.19
CA ASP A 97 6.57 -1.56 -4.40
C ASP A 97 5.72 -2.83 -4.40
N PHE A 98 5.16 -3.17 -5.55
CA PHE A 98 4.37 -4.39 -5.71
C PHE A 98 5.17 -5.66 -5.48
N THR A 99 6.50 -5.63 -5.68
CA THR A 99 7.37 -6.78 -5.41
C THR A 99 7.46 -7.04 -3.91
N GLU A 100 7.71 -6.00 -3.12
CA GLU A 100 7.78 -6.14 -1.66
C GLU A 100 6.40 -6.45 -1.06
N MET A 101 5.31 -5.86 -1.60
CA MET A 101 3.94 -6.21 -1.22
C MET A 101 3.63 -7.69 -1.47
N ALA A 102 3.92 -8.20 -2.66
CA ALA A 102 3.72 -9.60 -3.04
C ALA A 102 4.56 -10.53 -2.17
N LYS A 103 5.84 -10.22 -1.98
CA LYS A 103 6.76 -10.98 -1.13
C LYS A 103 6.24 -11.10 0.30
N ARG A 104 5.79 -10.00 0.90
CA ARG A 104 5.23 -9.98 2.27
C ARG A 104 3.91 -10.72 2.35
N SER A 105 3.06 -10.63 1.34
CA SER A 105 1.78 -11.36 1.30
C SER A 105 1.95 -12.86 1.13
N LEU A 106 2.96 -13.32 0.38
CA LEU A 106 3.25 -14.75 0.23
C LEU A 106 4.02 -15.34 1.45
N GLY A 107 4.68 -14.48 2.22
CA GLY A 107 5.35 -14.86 3.47
C GLY A 107 6.52 -15.82 3.27
N SER A 108 6.57 -16.89 4.07
CA SER A 108 7.68 -17.87 4.04
C SER A 108 7.77 -18.63 2.69
N GLU A 109 6.64 -18.78 2.01
CA GLU A 109 6.60 -19.46 0.70
C GLU A 109 7.37 -18.70 -0.38
N TRP A 110 7.52 -17.39 -0.27
CA TRP A 110 8.31 -16.60 -1.22
C TRP A 110 9.72 -17.15 -1.44
N ARG A 111 10.40 -17.54 -0.36
CA ARG A 111 11.78 -18.05 -0.43
C ARG A 111 11.89 -19.44 -1.05
N ARG A 112 10.77 -20.16 -1.17
CA ARG A 112 10.69 -21.49 -1.79
C ARG A 112 10.40 -21.42 -3.28
N ARG A 113 10.13 -20.23 -3.81
CA ARG A 113 9.77 -20.02 -5.22
C ARG A 113 10.99 -19.69 -6.05
N SER A 114 10.99 -20.19 -7.29
CA SER A 114 11.99 -19.81 -8.29
C SER A 114 11.85 -18.33 -8.66
N SER A 115 12.84 -17.74 -9.30
CA SER A 115 12.78 -16.35 -9.77
C SER A 115 11.63 -16.13 -10.76
N GLU A 116 11.31 -17.11 -11.56
CA GLU A 116 10.21 -17.09 -12.52
C GLU A 116 8.86 -17.13 -11.81
N GLU A 117 8.69 -18.04 -10.84
CA GLU A 117 7.49 -18.12 -10.01
C GLU A 117 7.27 -16.83 -9.21
N GLN A 118 8.34 -16.22 -8.69
CA GLN A 118 8.26 -14.94 -7.99
C GLN A 118 7.77 -13.83 -8.91
N LYS A 119 8.31 -13.72 -10.12
CA LYS A 119 7.88 -12.72 -11.12
C LYS A 119 6.41 -12.94 -11.53
N GLU A 120 6.02 -14.19 -11.78
CA GLU A 120 4.64 -14.54 -12.08
C GLU A 120 3.70 -14.15 -10.92
N PHE A 121 4.09 -14.47 -9.69
CA PHE A 121 3.30 -14.13 -8.50
C PHE A 121 3.14 -12.62 -8.33
N VAL A 122 4.22 -11.84 -8.48
CA VAL A 122 4.15 -10.36 -8.44
C VAL A 122 3.13 -9.84 -9.45
N LYS A 123 3.19 -10.33 -10.70
CA LYS A 123 2.25 -9.93 -11.73
C LYS A 123 0.80 -10.27 -11.33
N LEU A 124 0.53 -11.50 -10.90
CA LEU A 124 -0.80 -11.94 -10.50
C LEU A 124 -1.33 -11.17 -9.30
N PHE A 125 -0.47 -10.88 -8.31
CA PHE A 125 -0.84 -10.09 -7.15
C PHE A 125 -1.14 -8.63 -7.52
N THR A 126 -0.37 -8.04 -8.41
CA THR A 126 -0.64 -6.70 -8.95
C THR A 126 -1.98 -6.66 -9.67
N ASP A 127 -2.22 -7.63 -10.57
CA ASP A 127 -3.49 -7.76 -11.30
C ASP A 127 -4.68 -7.95 -10.34
N LEU A 128 -4.48 -8.69 -9.24
CA LEU A 128 -5.48 -8.89 -8.19
C LEU A 128 -5.83 -7.58 -7.48
N LEU A 129 -4.81 -6.80 -7.08
CA LEU A 129 -5.00 -5.50 -6.44
C LEU A 129 -5.66 -4.48 -7.37
N GLU A 130 -5.28 -4.46 -8.65
CA GLU A 130 -5.93 -3.61 -9.65
C GLU A 130 -7.44 -3.92 -9.73
N ARG A 131 -7.79 -5.18 -9.88
CA ARG A 131 -9.21 -5.58 -9.96
C ARG A 131 -9.99 -5.24 -8.71
N ALA A 132 -9.35 -5.40 -7.55
CA ALA A 132 -10.01 -5.16 -6.26
C ALA A 132 -10.23 -3.67 -5.96
N TYR A 133 -9.30 -2.80 -6.39
CA TYR A 133 -9.26 -1.42 -5.88
C TYR A 133 -9.34 -0.32 -6.95
N LEU A 134 -9.08 -0.61 -8.24
CA LEU A 134 -9.03 0.45 -9.25
C LEU A 134 -10.40 1.11 -9.47
N GLU A 135 -11.47 0.35 -9.41
CA GLU A 135 -12.83 0.88 -9.55
C GLU A 135 -13.19 1.82 -8.38
N GLN A 136 -12.78 1.47 -7.15
CA GLN A 136 -12.97 2.35 -6.00
C GLN A 136 -12.18 3.65 -6.15
N ILE A 137 -10.95 3.58 -6.70
CA ILE A 137 -10.17 4.80 -7.01
C ILE A 137 -10.89 5.65 -8.05
N GLU A 138 -11.49 5.04 -9.07
CA GLU A 138 -12.25 5.76 -10.10
C GLU A 138 -13.56 6.38 -9.57
N SER A 139 -14.13 5.83 -8.50
CA SER A 139 -15.38 6.32 -7.89
C SER A 139 -15.20 7.59 -7.04
N TYR A 140 -14.02 8.21 -7.07
CA TYR A 140 -13.74 9.45 -6.37
C TYR A 140 -14.78 10.54 -6.65
N ASN A 141 -15.30 11.12 -5.56
CA ASN A 141 -16.32 12.17 -5.60
C ASN A 141 -16.00 13.26 -4.57
N ASP A 142 -14.94 14.04 -4.81
CA ASP A 142 -14.50 15.19 -4.02
C ASP A 142 -14.18 14.93 -2.53
N GLN A 143 -13.86 13.67 -2.16
CA GLN A 143 -13.34 13.38 -0.82
C GLN A 143 -12.06 14.17 -0.55
N LYS A 144 -11.88 14.57 0.72
CA LYS A 144 -10.69 15.29 1.17
C LYS A 144 -9.74 14.35 1.89
N VAL A 145 -8.45 14.50 1.65
CA VAL A 145 -7.41 13.77 2.38
C VAL A 145 -6.79 14.72 3.41
N ARG A 146 -6.84 14.31 4.67
CA ARG A 146 -6.19 15.01 5.79
C ARG A 146 -4.95 14.19 6.20
N TYR A 147 -3.79 14.80 6.17
CA TYR A 147 -2.54 14.24 6.65
C TYR A 147 -2.44 14.55 8.14
N LEU A 148 -2.25 13.52 8.97
CA LEU A 148 -2.34 13.65 10.42
C LEU A 148 -0.97 13.59 11.07
N ASN A 149 -0.20 12.54 10.76
CA ASN A 149 1.07 12.25 11.41
C ASN A 149 2.00 11.52 10.44
N GLU A 150 3.29 11.62 10.73
CA GLU A 150 4.34 10.91 10.03
C GLU A 150 5.34 10.39 11.06
N ARG A 151 5.71 9.13 10.92
CA ARG A 151 6.74 8.48 11.72
C ARG A 151 7.77 7.88 10.78
N GLU A 152 9.02 8.18 11.01
CA GLU A 152 10.16 7.66 10.25
C GLU A 152 11.12 6.97 11.23
N ASP A 153 11.55 5.76 10.86
CA ASP A 153 12.56 4.99 11.57
C ASP A 153 13.51 4.37 10.55
N SER A 154 14.70 4.97 10.43
CA SER A 154 15.78 4.54 9.52
C SER A 154 15.32 4.45 8.06
N SER A 155 14.99 3.25 7.58
CA SER A 155 14.54 3.00 6.22
C SER A 155 13.03 2.80 6.08
N TYR A 156 12.27 2.88 7.18
CA TYR A 156 10.83 2.68 7.20
C TYR A 156 10.10 3.94 7.63
N ALA A 157 8.93 4.14 7.08
CA ALA A 157 8.05 5.21 7.51
C ALA A 157 6.58 4.79 7.52
N GLU A 158 5.79 5.49 8.33
CA GLU A 158 4.33 5.39 8.31
C GLU A 158 3.73 6.79 8.23
N VAL A 159 2.83 6.98 7.26
CA VAL A 159 2.12 8.24 7.05
C VAL A 159 0.65 8.02 7.34
N ASP A 160 0.16 8.65 8.38
CA ASP A 160 -1.23 8.54 8.81
C ASP A 160 -2.10 9.58 8.09
N THR A 161 -3.18 9.11 7.47
CA THR A 161 -4.14 10.01 6.83
C THR A 161 -5.58 9.62 7.19
N LYS A 162 -6.48 10.60 7.00
CA LYS A 162 -7.92 10.36 6.99
C LYS A 162 -8.53 10.83 5.69
N ILE A 163 -9.41 10.04 5.15
CA ILE A 163 -10.27 10.41 4.03
C ILE A 163 -11.60 10.88 4.62
N VAL A 164 -12.03 12.06 4.21
CA VAL A 164 -13.29 12.65 4.63
C VAL A 164 -14.21 12.73 3.42
N ASP A 165 -15.36 12.07 3.47
CA ASP A 165 -16.34 12.09 2.41
C ASP A 165 -17.27 13.31 2.48
N ASN A 166 -18.17 13.44 1.51
CA ASN A 166 -19.13 14.54 1.44
C ASN A 166 -20.21 14.49 2.56
N ARG A 167 -20.34 13.34 3.27
CA ARG A 167 -21.21 13.16 4.43
C ARG A 167 -20.48 13.39 5.74
N ARG A 168 -19.22 13.83 5.69
CA ARG A 168 -18.32 14.04 6.83
C ARG A 168 -17.96 12.73 7.57
N GLN A 169 -18.11 11.57 6.91
CA GLN A 169 -17.59 10.33 7.45
C GLN A 169 -16.06 10.34 7.26
N GLU A 170 -15.35 9.88 8.27
CA GLU A 170 -13.88 9.82 8.26
C GLU A 170 -13.44 8.35 8.28
N PHE A 171 -12.46 8.03 7.44
CA PHE A 171 -11.86 6.70 7.34
C PHE A 171 -10.35 6.83 7.46
N SER A 172 -9.73 6.01 8.29
CA SER A 172 -8.28 6.00 8.38
C SER A 172 -7.66 5.25 7.21
N VAL A 173 -6.63 5.84 6.61
CA VAL A 173 -5.83 5.22 5.57
C VAL A 173 -4.37 5.55 5.83
N ASN A 174 -3.61 4.58 6.32
CA ASN A 174 -2.21 4.76 6.65
C ASN A 174 -1.33 4.05 5.63
N TYR A 175 -0.26 4.70 5.25
CA TYR A 175 0.70 4.19 4.27
C TYR A 175 1.96 3.77 5.00
N ARG A 176 2.43 2.53 4.76
CA ARG A 176 3.73 2.06 5.20
C ARG A 176 4.70 2.07 4.04
N LEU A 177 5.83 2.72 4.24
CA LEU A 177 6.81 2.95 3.20
C LEU A 177 8.18 2.40 3.63
N ASP A 178 8.98 2.02 2.65
CA ASP A 178 10.41 1.81 2.80
C ASP A 178 11.20 2.74 1.86
N ASN A 179 12.41 3.06 2.29
CA ASN A 179 13.33 3.92 1.54
C ASN A 179 14.19 3.04 0.62
N VAL A 180 13.90 3.09 -0.67
CA VAL A 180 14.66 2.37 -1.70
C VAL A 180 15.55 3.36 -2.43
N ASN A 181 16.84 3.41 -2.06
CA ASN A 181 17.84 4.29 -2.68
C ASN A 181 17.44 5.79 -2.66
N GLY A 182 16.84 6.25 -1.58
CA GLY A 182 16.41 7.65 -1.43
C GLY A 182 15.01 7.94 -1.96
N ASP A 183 14.28 6.95 -2.50
CA ASP A 183 12.88 7.09 -2.92
C ASP A 183 11.96 6.26 -2.00
N TRP A 184 10.97 6.92 -1.39
CA TRP A 184 10.02 6.28 -0.50
C TRP A 184 8.97 5.51 -1.28
N LYS A 185 8.93 4.18 -1.12
CA LYS A 185 7.97 3.27 -1.79
C LYS A 185 6.96 2.72 -0.81
N VAL A 186 5.69 2.70 -1.18
CA VAL A 186 4.62 2.11 -0.36
C VAL A 186 4.65 0.59 -0.51
N TYR A 187 4.86 -0.12 0.59
CA TYR A 187 4.80 -1.58 0.62
C TYR A 187 3.57 -2.14 1.34
N ASP A 188 2.81 -1.31 2.05
CA ASP A 188 1.53 -1.71 2.65
C ASP A 188 0.61 -0.50 2.82
N VAL A 189 -0.69 -0.78 2.86
CA VAL A 189 -1.70 0.19 3.23
C VAL A 189 -2.60 -0.40 4.29
N VAL A 190 -2.82 0.38 5.32
CA VAL A 190 -3.67 0.01 6.46
C VAL A 190 -4.94 0.85 6.39
N ILE A 191 -6.07 0.21 6.19
CA ILE A 191 -7.39 0.86 6.08
C ILE A 191 -8.21 0.44 7.27
N GLU A 192 -8.68 1.40 8.09
CA GLU A 192 -9.44 1.10 9.32
C GLU A 192 -8.76 0.00 10.15
N ASP A 193 -7.45 0.18 10.41
CA ASP A 193 -6.59 -0.75 11.14
C ASP A 193 -6.33 -2.11 10.48
N ILE A 194 -6.81 -2.34 9.27
CA ILE A 194 -6.61 -3.57 8.52
C ILE A 194 -5.51 -3.39 7.49
N SER A 195 -4.36 -4.06 7.69
CA SER A 195 -3.28 -4.12 6.72
C SER A 195 -3.69 -4.92 5.49
N LEU A 196 -3.56 -4.33 4.33
CA LEU A 196 -3.89 -4.96 3.04
C LEU A 196 -2.97 -6.16 2.78
N VAL A 197 -1.69 -6.00 2.97
CA VAL A 197 -0.70 -7.06 2.76
C VAL A 197 -0.92 -8.21 3.74
N ASN A 198 -1.17 -7.92 5.03
CA ASN A 198 -1.43 -8.96 6.01
C ASN A 198 -2.76 -9.68 5.74
N ASN A 199 -3.78 -9.00 5.28
CA ASN A 199 -5.05 -9.61 4.91
C ASN A 199 -4.86 -10.66 3.80
N TYR A 200 -4.15 -10.31 2.73
CA TYR A 200 -3.81 -11.28 1.67
C TYR A 200 -2.88 -12.38 2.17
N ARG A 201 -1.95 -12.09 3.06
CA ARG A 201 -1.08 -13.10 3.67
C ARG A 201 -1.88 -14.18 4.40
N VAL A 202 -2.89 -13.80 5.16
CA VAL A 202 -3.77 -14.74 5.86
C VAL A 202 -4.55 -15.59 4.86
N GLN A 203 -5.14 -14.98 3.83
CA GLN A 203 -5.89 -15.69 2.79
C GLN A 203 -5.00 -16.67 2.03
N PHE A 204 -3.82 -16.26 1.59
CA PHE A 204 -2.88 -17.13 0.89
C PHE A 204 -2.37 -18.27 1.78
N SER A 205 -2.07 -17.97 3.05
CA SER A 205 -1.67 -19.00 4.02
C SER A 205 -2.75 -20.06 4.23
N HIS A 206 -4.02 -19.66 4.25
CA HIS A 206 -5.14 -20.58 4.36
C HIS A 206 -5.24 -21.51 3.14
N VAL A 207 -5.10 -20.97 1.92
CA VAL A 207 -5.07 -21.78 0.70
C VAL A 207 -3.88 -22.74 0.70
N LEU A 208 -2.69 -22.24 1.07
CA LEU A 208 -1.44 -23.04 1.09
C LEU A 208 -1.44 -24.11 2.18
N ALA A 209 -2.17 -23.92 3.28
CA ALA A 209 -2.31 -24.93 4.33
C ALA A 209 -3.22 -26.09 3.91
N SER A 210 -4.19 -25.86 3.04
CA SER A 210 -5.17 -26.86 2.58
C SER A 210 -4.89 -27.38 1.17
N SER A 211 -3.98 -26.73 0.43
CA SER A 211 -3.74 -27.02 -0.99
C SER A 211 -2.28 -26.69 -1.38
N SER A 212 -2.01 -26.47 -2.68
CA SER A 212 -0.69 -26.21 -3.23
C SER A 212 -0.50 -24.75 -3.67
N TYR A 213 0.77 -24.37 -3.93
CA TYR A 213 1.09 -23.10 -4.56
C TYR A 213 0.48 -22.97 -5.97
N GLN A 214 0.46 -24.07 -6.73
CA GLN A 214 -0.15 -24.12 -8.06
C GLN A 214 -1.66 -23.83 -8.00
N GLU A 215 -2.34 -24.34 -6.98
CA GLU A 215 -3.75 -24.06 -6.75
C GLU A 215 -3.97 -22.59 -6.40
N LEU A 216 -3.11 -21.98 -5.55
CA LEU A 216 -3.15 -20.55 -5.27
C LEU A 216 -3.02 -19.73 -6.56
N VAL A 217 -2.01 -20.03 -7.39
CA VAL A 217 -1.78 -19.38 -8.68
C VAL A 217 -2.99 -19.55 -9.62
N HIS A 218 -3.58 -20.75 -9.64
CA HIS A 218 -4.77 -21.04 -10.45
C HIS A 218 -5.94 -20.15 -10.04
N ARG A 219 -6.26 -20.07 -8.74
CA ARG A 219 -7.32 -19.19 -8.21
C ARG A 219 -7.08 -17.72 -8.52
N MET A 220 -5.83 -17.25 -8.42
CA MET A 220 -5.49 -15.87 -8.78
C MET A 220 -5.71 -15.58 -10.27
N LYS A 221 -5.44 -16.55 -11.16
CA LYS A 221 -5.68 -16.46 -12.61
C LYS A 221 -7.17 -16.49 -12.95
N ASP A 222 -7.91 -17.37 -12.33
CA ASP A 222 -9.33 -17.60 -12.63
C ASP A 222 -10.26 -16.51 -12.09
N LYS A 223 -9.69 -15.50 -11.41
CA LYS A 223 -10.45 -14.39 -10.81
C LYS A 223 -11.54 -14.89 -9.84
N THR A 224 -11.29 -16.02 -9.16
CA THR A 224 -12.24 -16.61 -8.22
C THR A 224 -12.54 -15.60 -7.10
N PRO A 225 -13.83 -15.25 -6.87
CA PRO A 225 -14.18 -14.42 -5.73
C PRO A 225 -13.84 -15.16 -4.43
N GLY A 226 -13.11 -14.50 -3.52
CA GLY A 226 -12.82 -15.05 -2.19
C GLY A 226 -11.53 -15.88 -2.12
N LEU A 227 -10.47 -15.38 -2.75
CA LEU A 227 -9.11 -15.73 -2.31
C LEU A 227 -8.93 -15.35 -0.86
#